data_4e46507a7ae3c14eb0b41ad94ca48f6a
#
_entry.id   4e46507a7ae3c14eb0b41ad94ca48f6a
#
_cell.length_a   1.000
_cell.length_b   1.000
_cell.length_c   1.000
_cell.angle_alpha   90.00
_cell.angle_beta   90.00
_cell.angle_gamma   90.00
#
_symmetry.space_group_name_H-M   'P 1'
#
loop_
_entity.id
_entity.type
_entity.pdbx_description
1 polymer ?
#
loop_
_entity_poly.entity_id
_entity_poly.type
_entity_poly.pdbx_seq_one_letter_code
_entity_poly.pdbx_strand_id
1 'polypeptide(L)'
;VTLDCSALAGERIVMQLELVDGKGMSITGDDEDRTDQTLDVEPIIIATACDASDGDAYVMGSEAIVREHLSYDGLRSNRSYMASCILNDKATGNALRDAQGKVITAHVEFVPESSRGSVELDLGVDTSAIAGHDIVVFDKLTDENGNVIADHRDIEDAAQTVKTVKLTSNATDKADGDKVFDANARGVTIVDTVSYANLVPGEQYVLKGALMDRETGCALNAGDGPVSAEVPFVPQEISGSVDVEYGFHASAQSSQVLVAFETLEHDGNVIAEHADLEDVAQTVTSGEVDPDALSGGQATSGGSSGKEPSVLTGDFWTRVLLMSLVTILGACACIAYATHRHRRTLESIAHSDDPFR
;
A
#
# COMPACT_ATOMS: atom_id res chain seq x y z
N VAL A 1 -12.86 34.72 30.22
CA VAL A 1 -12.96 33.33 30.72
C VAL A 1 -12.48 32.45 29.60
N THR A 2 -11.52 31.57 29.86
CA THR A 2 -11.08 30.54 28.92
C THR A 2 -11.72 29.23 29.38
N LEU A 3 -12.42 28.53 28.45
CA LEU A 3 -13.09 27.27 28.72
C LEU A 3 -12.46 26.22 27.84
N ASP A 4 -12.08 25.06 28.41
CA ASP A 4 -11.73 23.86 27.64
C ASP A 4 -13.03 23.16 27.25
N CYS A 5 -13.32 23.14 25.94
CA CYS A 5 -14.54 22.56 25.38
C CYS A 5 -14.34 21.14 24.84
N SER A 6 -13.14 20.54 25.00
CA SER A 6 -12.83 19.22 24.41
C SER A 6 -13.80 18.10 24.86
N ALA A 7 -14.32 18.17 26.07
CA ALA A 7 -15.32 17.23 26.59
C ALA A 7 -16.78 17.61 26.26
N LEU A 8 -16.99 18.70 25.53
CA LEU A 8 -18.32 19.30 25.26
C LEU A 8 -18.65 19.28 23.76
N ALA A 9 -18.00 18.44 22.97
CA ALA A 9 -18.21 18.35 21.54
C ALA A 9 -19.72 18.17 21.21
N GLY A 10 -20.23 19.00 20.31
CA GLY A 10 -21.64 19.02 19.89
C GLY A 10 -22.64 19.57 20.91
N GLU A 11 -22.16 19.97 22.08
CA GLU A 11 -23.02 20.52 23.12
C GLU A 11 -23.29 22.02 22.88
N ARG A 12 -24.38 22.48 23.45
CA ARG A 12 -24.74 23.88 23.46
C ARG A 12 -24.47 24.48 24.85
N ILE A 13 -23.60 25.50 24.91
CA ILE A 13 -23.23 26.18 26.13
C ILE A 13 -24.00 27.49 26.20
N VAL A 14 -24.65 27.73 27.32
CA VAL A 14 -25.31 29.02 27.63
C VAL A 14 -24.49 29.73 28.69
N MET A 15 -24.08 30.96 28.38
CA MET A 15 -23.43 31.82 29.36
C MET A 15 -24.46 32.59 30.16
N GLN A 16 -24.44 32.41 31.47
CA GLN A 16 -25.30 33.18 32.39
C GLN A 16 -24.47 34.24 33.10
N LEU A 17 -24.96 35.47 33.12
CA LEU A 17 -24.37 36.57 33.83
C LEU A 17 -25.30 37.00 34.98
N GLU A 18 -24.78 36.97 36.20
CA GLU A 18 -25.49 37.45 37.38
C GLU A 18 -24.78 38.66 37.95
N LEU A 19 -25.50 39.75 38.17
CA LEU A 19 -25.02 40.89 38.87
C LEU A 19 -25.41 40.79 40.35
N VAL A 20 -24.44 40.80 41.24
CA VAL A 20 -24.67 40.69 42.69
C VAL A 20 -24.28 41.99 43.40
N ASP A 21 -24.97 42.34 44.47
CA ASP A 21 -24.62 43.48 45.31
C ASP A 21 -23.40 43.15 46.21
N GLY A 22 -22.93 44.16 46.96
CA GLY A 22 -21.78 44.02 47.86
C GLY A 22 -22.02 43.06 49.03
N LYS A 23 -23.21 42.49 49.17
CA LYS A 23 -23.59 41.44 50.14
C LYS A 23 -23.79 40.08 49.51
N GLY A 24 -23.57 39.96 48.20
CA GLY A 24 -23.76 38.73 47.45
C GLY A 24 -25.21 38.43 47.07
N MET A 25 -26.11 39.43 47.14
CA MET A 25 -27.49 39.25 46.74
C MET A 25 -27.68 39.61 45.27
N SER A 26 -28.34 38.75 44.51
CA SER A 26 -28.63 38.97 43.07
C SER A 26 -29.43 40.24 42.87
N ILE A 27 -28.95 41.18 42.08
CA ILE A 27 -29.63 42.40 41.67
C ILE A 27 -30.38 42.17 40.36
N THR A 28 -29.76 41.46 39.42
CA THR A 28 -30.36 41.06 38.14
C THR A 28 -29.61 39.86 37.60
N GLY A 29 -30.35 38.95 36.99
CA GLY A 29 -29.82 37.82 36.22
C GLY A 29 -30.30 37.87 34.79
N ASP A 30 -29.56 37.22 33.91
CA ASP A 30 -29.98 37.02 32.52
C ASP A 30 -31.03 35.92 32.37
N ASP A 31 -31.85 36.04 31.33
CA ASP A 31 -32.83 35.05 30.95
C ASP A 31 -32.10 33.85 30.32
N GLU A 32 -32.42 32.61 30.78
CA GLU A 32 -31.79 31.35 30.34
C GLU A 32 -32.02 31.06 28.86
N ASP A 33 -32.98 31.70 28.21
CA ASP A 33 -33.38 31.42 26.81
C ASP A 33 -32.80 32.40 25.77
N ARG A 34 -31.81 33.23 26.14
CA ARG A 34 -31.23 34.22 25.21
C ARG A 34 -30.26 33.59 24.25
N THR A 35 -30.58 33.61 22.94
CA THR A 35 -29.76 33.07 21.85
C THR A 35 -28.44 33.80 21.65
N ASP A 36 -28.31 35.05 22.08
CA ASP A 36 -27.11 35.85 22.01
C ASP A 36 -26.05 35.49 23.09
N GLN A 37 -26.41 34.60 24.03
CA GLN A 37 -25.53 34.06 25.08
C GLN A 37 -25.21 32.59 24.87
N THR A 38 -25.62 32.02 23.70
CA THR A 38 -25.48 30.61 23.39
C THR A 38 -24.29 30.38 22.44
N LEU A 39 -23.47 29.43 22.78
CA LEU A 39 -22.37 28.96 21.94
C LEU A 39 -22.58 27.49 21.64
N ASP A 40 -22.62 27.09 20.34
CA ASP A 40 -22.57 25.71 19.94
C ASP A 40 -21.10 25.28 19.87
N VAL A 41 -20.75 24.16 20.48
CA VAL A 41 -19.43 23.55 20.39
C VAL A 41 -19.41 22.63 19.18
N GLU A 42 -18.42 22.82 18.31
CA GLU A 42 -18.29 22.00 17.12
C GLU A 42 -18.03 20.53 17.47
N PRO A 43 -18.54 19.58 16.65
CA PRO A 43 -18.19 18.17 16.77
C PRO A 43 -16.67 17.95 16.56
N ILE A 44 -16.18 16.85 17.09
CA ILE A 44 -14.80 16.40 16.87
C ILE A 44 -14.82 15.21 15.93
N ILE A 45 -13.87 15.16 14.99
CA ILE A 45 -13.55 13.96 14.20
C ILE A 45 -12.11 13.55 14.47
N ILE A 46 -11.89 12.22 14.47
CA ILE A 46 -10.60 11.58 14.55
C ILE A 46 -10.61 10.48 13.48
N ALA A 47 -9.54 10.39 12.71
CA ALA A 47 -9.51 9.50 11.59
C ALA A 47 -8.21 8.69 11.52
N THR A 48 -8.27 7.51 10.87
CA THR A 48 -7.11 6.64 10.62
C THR A 48 -7.23 6.00 9.25
N ALA A 49 -6.12 5.94 8.52
CA ALA A 49 -6.05 5.34 7.20
C ALA A 49 -5.22 4.05 7.20
N CYS A 50 -5.62 3.07 6.40
CA CYS A 50 -4.88 1.80 6.21
C CYS A 50 -5.12 1.23 4.81
N ASP A 51 -4.34 0.21 4.43
CA ASP A 51 -4.70 -0.67 3.31
C ASP A 51 -5.95 -1.48 3.68
N ALA A 52 -6.95 -1.48 2.82
CA ALA A 52 -8.19 -2.23 3.05
C ALA A 52 -8.00 -3.76 2.95
N SER A 53 -6.91 -4.24 2.35
CA SER A 53 -6.66 -5.65 2.11
C SER A 53 -6.16 -6.39 3.35
N ASP A 54 -5.30 -5.76 4.15
CA ASP A 54 -4.65 -6.37 5.31
C ASP A 54 -4.62 -5.50 6.56
N GLY A 55 -4.96 -4.22 6.43
CA GLY A 55 -5.09 -3.27 7.54
C GLY A 55 -3.77 -2.63 7.96
N ASP A 56 -2.68 -2.83 7.22
CA ASP A 56 -1.42 -2.16 7.48
C ASP A 56 -1.37 -0.75 6.84
N ALA A 57 -0.23 -0.07 6.94
CA ALA A 57 -0.06 1.28 6.40
C ALA A 57 0.55 1.30 4.99
N TYR A 58 0.76 0.15 4.35
CA TYR A 58 1.39 0.08 3.04
C TYR A 58 0.38 -0.29 1.95
N VAL A 59 0.26 0.54 0.93
CA VAL A 59 -0.64 0.31 -0.19
C VAL A 59 0.14 0.09 -1.48
N MET A 60 -0.25 -0.91 -2.27
CA MET A 60 0.44 -1.27 -3.50
C MET A 60 -0.50 -1.73 -4.63
N GLY A 61 -0.06 -1.53 -5.86
CA GLY A 61 -0.75 -2.02 -7.06
C GLY A 61 -1.68 -1.00 -7.71
N SER A 62 -2.22 -1.39 -8.86
CA SER A 62 -3.09 -0.52 -9.69
C SER A 62 -4.52 -0.41 -9.18
N GLU A 63 -4.93 -1.32 -8.29
CA GLU A 63 -6.29 -1.39 -7.73
C GLU A 63 -6.27 -1.36 -6.20
N ALA A 64 -5.29 -0.65 -5.62
CA ALA A 64 -5.18 -0.50 -4.17
C ALA A 64 -6.38 0.28 -3.61
N ILE A 65 -6.77 -0.05 -2.39
CA ILE A 65 -7.87 0.64 -1.68
C ILE A 65 -7.34 1.15 -0.34
N VAL A 66 -7.30 2.47 -0.20
CA VAL A 66 -7.09 3.11 1.10
C VAL A 66 -8.42 3.15 1.82
N ARG A 67 -8.49 2.56 3.00
CA ARG A 67 -9.64 2.62 3.89
C ARG A 67 -9.44 3.69 4.93
N GLU A 68 -10.37 4.63 4.97
CA GLU A 68 -10.45 5.67 5.97
C GLU A 68 -11.49 5.28 7.04
N HIS A 69 -11.09 5.24 8.30
CA HIS A 69 -11.96 5.03 9.45
C HIS A 69 -12.13 6.35 10.20
N LEU A 70 -13.25 7.04 9.99
CA LEU A 70 -13.56 8.32 10.58
C LEU A 70 -14.48 8.14 11.80
N SER A 71 -13.97 8.42 12.98
CA SER A 71 -14.70 8.48 14.25
C SER A 71 -15.19 9.88 14.52
N TYR A 72 -16.39 10.01 15.08
CA TYR A 72 -16.99 11.29 15.43
C TYR A 72 -17.49 11.32 16.88
N ASP A 73 -17.48 12.52 17.46
CA ASP A 73 -18.08 12.84 18.75
C ASP A 73 -18.86 14.17 18.66
N GLY A 74 -20.05 14.22 19.25
CA GLY A 74 -20.86 15.42 19.30
C GLY A 74 -21.89 15.57 18.19
N LEU A 75 -22.16 14.50 17.38
CA LEU A 75 -23.24 14.55 16.40
C LEU A 75 -24.60 14.32 17.04
N ARG A 76 -25.62 14.88 16.40
CA ARG A 76 -27.01 14.70 16.81
C ARG A 76 -27.66 13.53 16.08
N SER A 77 -28.22 12.60 16.83
CA SER A 77 -29.06 11.55 16.26
C SER A 77 -30.25 12.16 15.49
N ASN A 78 -30.77 11.47 14.49
CA ASN A 78 -31.86 11.91 13.60
C ASN A 78 -31.56 13.11 12.68
N ARG A 79 -30.29 13.48 12.49
CA ARG A 79 -29.85 14.41 11.44
C ARG A 79 -28.98 13.69 10.45
N SER A 80 -29.06 14.09 9.17
CA SER A 80 -28.15 13.58 8.14
C SER A 80 -26.85 14.38 8.12
N TYR A 81 -25.75 13.65 7.96
CA TYR A 81 -24.40 14.21 7.80
C TYR A 81 -23.74 13.54 6.62
N MET A 82 -22.75 14.24 6.02
CA MET A 82 -21.92 13.67 4.97
C MET A 82 -20.47 13.76 5.38
N ALA A 83 -19.83 12.60 5.55
CA ALA A 83 -18.37 12.48 5.64
C ALA A 83 -17.80 12.39 4.23
N SER A 84 -16.70 13.08 3.97
CA SER A 84 -15.97 13.02 2.72
C SER A 84 -14.48 13.11 2.98
N CYS A 85 -13.70 12.36 2.20
CA CYS A 85 -12.24 12.35 2.28
C CYS A 85 -11.59 12.48 0.91
N ILE A 86 -10.32 12.91 0.90
CA ILE A 86 -9.49 13.15 -0.28
C ILE A 86 -8.10 12.60 -0.02
N LEU A 87 -7.53 11.89 -1.01
CA LEU A 87 -6.11 11.50 -0.97
C LEU A 87 -5.22 12.65 -1.41
N ASN A 88 -4.14 12.89 -0.66
CA ASN A 88 -3.14 13.92 -0.96
C ASN A 88 -1.74 13.31 -0.97
N ASP A 89 -0.90 13.72 -1.90
CA ASP A 89 0.54 13.46 -1.87
C ASP A 89 1.16 14.29 -0.74
N LYS A 90 1.76 13.63 0.24
CA LYS A 90 2.36 14.28 1.41
C LYS A 90 3.47 15.25 1.04
N ALA A 91 4.29 14.91 0.04
CA ALA A 91 5.45 15.71 -0.35
C ALA A 91 5.04 17.04 -1.00
N THR A 92 3.94 17.06 -1.72
CA THR A 92 3.48 18.26 -2.47
C THR A 92 2.27 18.95 -1.84
N GLY A 93 1.53 18.26 -0.99
CA GLY A 93 0.25 18.72 -0.42
C GLY A 93 -0.90 18.75 -1.46
N ASN A 94 -0.67 18.25 -2.67
CA ASN A 94 -1.67 18.27 -3.73
C ASN A 94 -2.57 17.04 -3.68
N ALA A 95 -3.86 17.24 -3.99
CA ALA A 95 -4.80 16.15 -4.12
C ALA A 95 -4.40 15.21 -5.27
N LEU A 96 -4.41 13.90 -5.00
CA LEU A 96 -4.17 12.85 -5.98
C LEU A 96 -5.32 12.77 -6.99
N ARG A 97 -4.98 12.37 -8.20
CA ARG A 97 -5.93 12.28 -9.31
C ARG A 97 -5.84 10.91 -9.98
N ASP A 98 -6.99 10.42 -10.41
CA ASP A 98 -7.08 9.22 -11.22
C ASP A 98 -6.54 9.44 -12.66
N ALA A 99 -6.50 8.37 -13.45
CA ALA A 99 -6.04 8.40 -14.85
C ALA A 99 -6.85 9.35 -15.75
N GLN A 100 -8.06 9.76 -15.32
CA GLN A 100 -8.93 10.71 -16.01
C GLN A 100 -8.73 12.15 -15.53
N GLY A 101 -7.82 12.37 -14.57
CA GLY A 101 -7.52 13.68 -13.98
C GLY A 101 -8.53 14.14 -12.92
N LYS A 102 -9.46 13.26 -12.51
CA LYS A 102 -10.43 13.56 -11.44
C LYS A 102 -9.75 13.34 -10.08
N VAL A 103 -10.02 14.22 -9.12
CA VAL A 103 -9.54 14.08 -7.74
C VAL A 103 -10.09 12.80 -7.13
N ILE A 104 -9.21 12.01 -6.49
CA ILE A 104 -9.58 10.80 -5.77
C ILE A 104 -10.23 11.21 -4.45
N THR A 105 -11.52 10.93 -4.33
CA THR A 105 -12.34 11.29 -3.17
C THR A 105 -13.41 10.25 -2.93
N ALA A 106 -13.77 10.05 -1.67
CA ALA A 106 -14.93 9.26 -1.27
C ALA A 106 -15.86 10.11 -0.39
N HIS A 107 -17.12 9.70 -0.32
CA HIS A 107 -18.11 10.30 0.56
C HIS A 107 -19.15 9.27 0.98
N VAL A 108 -19.68 9.44 2.18
CA VAL A 108 -20.80 8.66 2.72
C VAL A 108 -21.77 9.60 3.43
N GLU A 109 -23.05 9.47 3.09
CA GLU A 109 -24.14 10.11 3.82
C GLU A 109 -24.65 9.15 4.89
N PHE A 110 -24.81 9.64 6.12
CA PHE A 110 -25.24 8.82 7.24
C PHE A 110 -26.08 9.60 8.25
N VAL A 111 -26.87 8.87 9.03
CA VAL A 111 -27.60 9.38 10.18
C VAL A 111 -27.06 8.67 11.41
N PRO A 112 -26.39 9.37 12.33
CA PRO A 112 -25.82 8.73 13.50
C PRO A 112 -26.88 8.18 14.45
N GLU A 113 -26.65 6.99 14.99
CA GLU A 113 -27.51 6.39 16.01
C GLU A 113 -27.32 7.03 17.38
N SER A 114 -26.11 7.54 17.63
CA SER A 114 -25.72 8.22 18.88
C SER A 114 -24.80 9.39 18.58
N SER A 115 -24.50 10.23 19.60
CA SER A 115 -23.58 11.35 19.46
C SER A 115 -22.14 10.90 19.11
N ARG A 116 -21.79 9.65 19.37
CA ARG A 116 -20.50 9.04 19.08
C ARG A 116 -20.65 7.83 18.18
N GLY A 117 -19.74 7.66 17.24
CA GLY A 117 -19.72 6.54 16.32
C GLY A 117 -18.61 6.68 15.31
N SER A 118 -18.68 5.87 14.26
CA SER A 118 -17.72 5.92 13.15
C SER A 118 -18.36 5.57 11.83
N VAL A 119 -17.72 5.96 10.74
CA VAL A 119 -18.01 5.56 9.37
C VAL A 119 -16.73 5.17 8.67
N GLU A 120 -16.82 4.31 7.65
CA GLU A 120 -15.71 3.91 6.81
C GLU A 120 -15.90 4.45 5.40
N LEU A 121 -14.79 4.87 4.79
CA LEU A 121 -14.75 5.34 3.40
C LEU A 121 -13.60 4.63 2.68
N ASP A 122 -13.89 4.05 1.51
CA ASP A 122 -12.90 3.37 0.68
C ASP A 122 -12.54 4.24 -0.54
N LEU A 123 -11.23 4.47 -0.73
CA LEU A 123 -10.68 5.25 -1.84
C LEU A 123 -9.80 4.35 -2.71
N GLY A 124 -10.23 4.10 -3.94
CA GLY A 124 -9.42 3.38 -4.92
C GLY A 124 -8.29 4.25 -5.44
N VAL A 125 -7.07 3.72 -5.49
CA VAL A 125 -5.88 4.43 -5.98
C VAL A 125 -4.98 3.49 -6.78
N ASP A 126 -4.46 3.97 -7.92
CA ASP A 126 -3.36 3.34 -8.64
C ASP A 126 -2.05 3.89 -8.07
N THR A 127 -1.31 3.05 -7.37
CA THR A 127 -0.06 3.45 -6.71
C THR A 127 1.14 3.48 -7.64
N SER A 128 1.04 2.96 -8.87
CA SER A 128 2.17 2.87 -9.81
C SER A 128 2.78 4.24 -10.17
N ALA A 129 1.93 5.26 -10.27
CA ALA A 129 2.36 6.63 -10.59
C ALA A 129 2.95 7.39 -9.40
N ILE A 130 2.73 6.92 -8.18
CA ILE A 130 3.13 7.56 -6.91
C ILE A 130 3.99 6.64 -6.04
N ALA A 131 4.51 5.55 -6.60
CA ALA A 131 5.38 4.62 -5.90
C ALA A 131 6.60 5.33 -5.29
N GLY A 132 6.82 5.12 -4.01
CA GLY A 132 7.87 5.78 -3.23
C GLY A 132 7.43 7.08 -2.53
N HIS A 133 6.11 7.35 -2.45
CA HIS A 133 5.54 8.52 -1.78
C HIS A 133 4.67 8.13 -0.58
N ASP A 134 4.51 9.03 0.35
CA ASP A 134 3.48 8.96 1.39
C ASP A 134 2.20 9.63 0.90
N ILE A 135 1.06 9.03 1.23
CA ILE A 135 -0.28 9.55 0.94
C ILE A 135 -0.94 9.91 2.26
N VAL A 136 -1.53 11.10 2.36
CA VAL A 136 -2.29 11.52 3.54
C VAL A 136 -3.74 11.72 3.18
N VAL A 137 -4.64 11.21 4.01
CA VAL A 137 -6.08 11.43 3.86
C VAL A 137 -6.47 12.72 4.57
N PHE A 138 -7.27 13.56 3.92
CA PHE A 138 -7.90 14.74 4.52
C PHE A 138 -9.40 14.53 4.58
N ASP A 139 -9.98 14.83 5.74
CA ASP A 139 -11.39 14.61 6.02
C ASP A 139 -12.17 15.88 6.19
N LYS A 140 -13.45 15.77 5.88
CA LYS A 140 -14.43 16.82 6.10
C LYS A 140 -15.79 16.22 6.44
N LEU A 141 -16.42 16.75 7.48
CA LEU A 141 -17.78 16.43 7.88
C LEU A 141 -18.69 17.63 7.63
N THR A 142 -19.81 17.43 6.96
CA THR A 142 -20.82 18.46 6.69
C THR A 142 -22.18 18.09 7.26
N ASP A 143 -22.97 19.11 7.61
CA ASP A 143 -24.37 18.97 8.00
C ASP A 143 -25.28 18.79 6.77
N GLU A 144 -26.57 18.60 7.02
CA GLU A 144 -27.63 18.46 6.01
C GLU A 144 -27.79 19.66 5.06
N ASN A 145 -27.24 20.83 5.42
CA ASN A 145 -27.25 22.04 4.61
C ASN A 145 -25.95 22.24 3.80
N GLY A 146 -24.98 21.33 3.98
CA GLY A 146 -23.66 21.39 3.36
C GLY A 146 -22.67 22.30 4.09
N ASN A 147 -22.97 22.77 5.30
CA ASN A 147 -22.02 23.51 6.13
C ASN A 147 -20.97 22.55 6.69
N VAL A 148 -19.69 22.94 6.61
CA VAL A 148 -18.60 22.21 7.28
C VAL A 148 -18.73 22.39 8.78
N ILE A 149 -18.82 21.29 9.53
CA ILE A 149 -18.96 21.27 10.98
C ILE A 149 -17.74 20.67 11.69
N ALA A 150 -16.90 19.92 10.97
CA ALA A 150 -15.57 19.50 11.40
C ALA A 150 -14.71 19.19 10.18
N ASP A 151 -13.41 19.36 10.29
CA ASP A 151 -12.44 18.90 9.29
C ASP A 151 -11.16 18.44 9.97
N HIS A 152 -10.42 17.55 9.28
CA HIS A 152 -9.09 17.09 9.67
C HIS A 152 -8.17 17.14 8.45
N ARG A 153 -7.21 18.07 8.45
CA ARG A 153 -6.32 18.37 7.32
C ARG A 153 -4.88 18.55 7.75
N ASP A 154 -4.45 17.73 8.68
CA ASP A 154 -3.06 17.75 9.10
C ASP A 154 -2.22 16.86 8.19
N ILE A 155 -1.36 17.48 7.35
CA ILE A 155 -0.47 16.78 6.41
C ILE A 155 0.58 15.93 7.13
N GLU A 156 0.84 16.20 8.41
CA GLU A 156 1.83 15.49 9.22
C GLU A 156 1.21 14.38 10.08
N ASP A 157 -0.11 14.19 10.03
CA ASP A 157 -0.77 13.15 10.80
C ASP A 157 -0.36 11.76 10.33
N ALA A 158 0.40 11.06 11.19
CA ALA A 158 0.86 9.70 10.91
C ALA A 158 -0.28 8.67 10.90
N ALA A 159 -1.37 8.91 11.64
CA ALA A 159 -2.51 8.01 11.69
C ALA A 159 -3.34 8.04 10.38
N GLN A 160 -3.26 9.14 9.64
CA GLN A 160 -3.91 9.31 8.33
C GLN A 160 -2.92 9.13 7.16
N THR A 161 -1.69 8.68 7.43
CA THR A 161 -0.66 8.49 6.41
C THR A 161 -0.56 7.01 6.03
N VAL A 162 -0.74 6.70 4.74
CA VAL A 162 -0.37 5.41 4.15
C VAL A 162 0.84 5.59 3.23
N LYS A 163 1.61 4.52 3.06
CA LYS A 163 2.89 4.52 2.34
C LYS A 163 2.80 3.74 1.05
N THR A 164 3.50 4.21 0.03
CA THR A 164 3.81 3.40 -1.14
C THR A 164 5.32 3.19 -1.22
N VAL A 165 5.74 1.98 -1.51
CA VAL A 165 7.16 1.65 -1.69
C VAL A 165 7.47 1.51 -3.18
N LYS A 166 8.64 2.01 -3.59
CA LYS A 166 9.14 1.80 -4.94
C LYS A 166 10.29 0.82 -4.91
N LEU A 167 10.22 -0.19 -5.78
CA LEU A 167 11.34 -1.07 -6.10
C LEU A 167 11.75 -0.86 -7.56
N THR A 168 13.06 -0.92 -7.81
CA THR A 168 13.66 -1.06 -9.14
C THR A 168 14.89 -1.91 -8.99
N SER A 169 15.27 -2.70 -10.00
CA SER A 169 16.45 -3.54 -9.87
C SER A 169 17.29 -3.59 -11.14
N ASN A 170 18.52 -4.13 -11.02
CA ASN A 170 19.43 -4.35 -12.11
C ASN A 170 20.19 -5.66 -11.91
N ALA A 171 19.80 -6.69 -12.65
CA ALA A 171 20.45 -8.00 -12.61
C ALA A 171 21.68 -8.06 -13.51
N THR A 172 22.77 -8.67 -13.04
CA THR A 172 24.03 -8.87 -13.79
C THR A 172 24.68 -10.20 -13.46
N ASP A 173 25.52 -10.74 -14.35
CA ASP A 173 26.41 -11.85 -14.00
C ASP A 173 27.48 -11.37 -13.01
N LYS A 174 27.63 -12.06 -11.89
CA LYS A 174 28.64 -11.76 -10.87
C LYS A 174 30.07 -11.86 -11.38
N ALA A 175 30.31 -12.66 -12.42
CA ALA A 175 31.65 -12.95 -12.91
C ALA A 175 32.33 -11.72 -13.53
N ASP A 176 31.59 -10.89 -14.26
CA ASP A 176 32.13 -9.73 -14.98
C ASP A 176 31.23 -8.49 -14.94
N GLY A 177 30.03 -8.59 -14.38
CA GLY A 177 29.10 -7.48 -14.19
C GLY A 177 28.27 -7.11 -15.41
N ASP A 178 28.30 -7.94 -16.45
CA ASP A 178 27.49 -7.70 -17.64
C ASP A 178 26.12 -8.45 -17.59
N LYS A 179 25.40 -8.50 -18.71
CA LYS A 179 24.08 -9.13 -18.82
C LYS A 179 24.14 -10.53 -19.41
N VAL A 180 25.33 -11.09 -19.64
CA VAL A 180 25.51 -12.36 -20.34
C VAL A 180 26.27 -13.35 -19.46
N PHE A 181 25.61 -14.41 -19.01
CA PHE A 181 26.26 -15.47 -18.25
C PHE A 181 26.67 -16.66 -19.14
N ASP A 182 27.75 -17.36 -18.77
CA ASP A 182 28.26 -18.51 -19.51
C ASP A 182 27.31 -19.71 -19.37
N ALA A 183 26.69 -20.09 -20.49
CA ALA A 183 25.77 -21.24 -20.57
C ALA A 183 26.45 -22.58 -20.26
N ASN A 184 27.81 -22.66 -20.32
CA ASN A 184 28.58 -23.89 -20.07
C ASN A 184 29.19 -23.91 -18.67
N ALA A 185 29.01 -22.82 -17.87
CA ALA A 185 29.57 -22.75 -16.53
C ALA A 185 28.90 -23.76 -15.59
N ARG A 186 29.69 -24.42 -14.75
CA ARG A 186 29.17 -25.35 -13.74
C ARG A 186 28.48 -24.63 -12.56
N GLY A 187 28.69 -23.34 -12.45
CA GLY A 187 28.07 -22.51 -11.45
C GLY A 187 28.00 -21.08 -11.98
N VAL A 188 26.79 -20.53 -12.03
CA VAL A 188 26.52 -19.14 -12.38
C VAL A 188 25.95 -18.48 -11.13
N THR A 189 26.33 -17.24 -10.90
CA THR A 189 25.70 -16.41 -9.87
C THR A 189 25.24 -15.11 -10.52
N ILE A 190 23.95 -14.89 -10.54
CA ILE A 190 23.37 -13.60 -10.92
C ILE A 190 23.24 -12.75 -9.65
N VAL A 191 23.69 -11.50 -9.72
CA VAL A 191 23.48 -10.49 -8.68
C VAL A 191 22.43 -9.52 -9.20
N ASP A 192 21.34 -9.39 -8.45
CA ASP A 192 20.36 -8.37 -8.70
C ASP A 192 20.47 -7.29 -7.62
N THR A 193 20.87 -6.08 -8.03
CA THR A 193 20.94 -4.93 -7.14
C THR A 193 19.57 -4.25 -7.10
N VAL A 194 18.80 -4.51 -6.06
CA VAL A 194 17.46 -3.98 -5.86
C VAL A 194 17.54 -2.66 -5.11
N SER A 195 17.09 -1.60 -5.75
CA SER A 195 16.96 -0.27 -5.16
C SER A 195 15.55 -0.06 -4.61
N TYR A 196 15.48 0.50 -3.41
CA TYR A 196 14.21 0.81 -2.74
C TYR A 196 14.09 2.29 -2.43
N ALA A 197 12.85 2.77 -2.34
CA ALA A 197 12.53 4.11 -1.84
C ALA A 197 11.29 4.07 -0.94
N ASN A 198 11.29 4.94 0.07
CA ASN A 198 10.24 5.16 1.06
C ASN A 198 10.11 4.04 2.12
N LEU A 199 11.22 3.40 2.49
CA LEU A 199 11.25 2.53 3.67
C LEU A 199 11.45 3.33 4.95
N VAL A 200 11.08 2.74 6.08
CA VAL A 200 11.31 3.32 7.42
C VAL A 200 12.69 2.86 7.92
N PRO A 201 13.64 3.78 8.17
CA PRO A 201 14.93 3.41 8.71
C PRO A 201 14.81 2.76 10.09
N GLY A 202 15.58 1.67 10.29
CA GLY A 202 15.58 0.93 11.55
C GLY A 202 14.56 -0.20 11.65
N GLU A 203 13.56 -0.26 10.77
CA GLU A 203 12.60 -1.36 10.67
C GLU A 203 13.21 -2.55 9.90
N GLN A 204 12.70 -3.76 10.16
CA GLN A 204 13.19 -4.97 9.51
C GLN A 204 12.32 -5.32 8.31
N TYR A 205 12.96 -5.58 7.17
CA TYR A 205 12.32 -5.99 5.93
C TYR A 205 12.92 -7.30 5.42
N VAL A 206 12.18 -8.01 4.59
CA VAL A 206 12.64 -9.22 3.90
C VAL A 206 12.44 -9.05 2.40
N LEU A 207 13.54 -9.01 1.65
CA LEU A 207 13.52 -9.01 0.20
C LEU A 207 13.58 -10.45 -0.30
N LYS A 208 12.55 -10.92 -1.00
CA LYS A 208 12.49 -12.23 -1.63
C LYS A 208 12.62 -12.08 -3.13
N GLY A 209 13.43 -12.90 -3.73
CA GLY A 209 13.64 -12.87 -5.16
C GLY A 209 13.63 -14.25 -5.80
N ALA A 210 13.25 -14.32 -7.08
CA ALA A 210 13.28 -15.52 -7.89
C ALA A 210 13.73 -15.21 -9.33
N LEU A 211 14.54 -16.10 -9.92
CA LEU A 211 14.82 -16.02 -11.34
C LEU A 211 13.70 -16.69 -12.14
N MET A 212 13.12 -15.95 -13.08
CA MET A 212 12.07 -16.42 -13.97
C MET A 212 12.65 -16.70 -15.35
N ASP A 213 12.25 -17.79 -15.95
CA ASP A 213 12.50 -18.05 -17.37
C ASP A 213 11.48 -17.26 -18.20
N ARG A 214 11.99 -16.33 -19.02
CA ARG A 214 11.15 -15.40 -19.78
C ARG A 214 10.24 -16.10 -20.81
N GLU A 215 10.70 -17.20 -21.41
CA GLU A 215 9.95 -17.91 -22.44
C GLU A 215 8.73 -18.64 -21.85
N THR A 216 8.91 -19.23 -20.67
CA THR A 216 7.87 -20.01 -20.01
C THR A 216 7.05 -19.21 -19.02
N GLY A 217 7.58 -18.08 -18.53
CA GLY A 217 7.00 -17.30 -17.43
C GLY A 217 7.00 -18.04 -16.09
N CYS A 218 7.80 -19.11 -15.96
CA CYS A 218 7.89 -19.90 -14.74
C CYS A 218 9.23 -19.66 -14.04
N ALA A 219 9.28 -19.91 -12.73
CA ALA A 219 10.53 -19.87 -11.99
C ALA A 219 11.54 -20.86 -12.58
N LEU A 220 12.79 -20.42 -12.76
CA LEU A 220 13.90 -21.27 -13.19
C LEU A 220 14.09 -22.41 -12.20
N ASN A 221 14.04 -23.64 -12.67
CA ASN A 221 14.32 -24.84 -11.87
C ASN A 221 15.69 -25.40 -12.22
N ALA A 222 16.62 -25.36 -11.29
CA ALA A 222 18.00 -25.83 -11.49
C ALA A 222 18.24 -27.25 -10.96
N GLY A 223 17.18 -28.05 -10.81
CA GLY A 223 17.25 -29.46 -10.39
C GLY A 223 16.93 -29.67 -8.90
N ASP A 224 17.33 -28.78 -8.02
CA ASP A 224 17.04 -28.84 -6.57
C ASP A 224 15.79 -28.02 -6.15
N GLY A 225 15.11 -27.43 -7.13
CA GLY A 225 13.96 -26.57 -6.93
C GLY A 225 14.08 -25.23 -7.66
N PRO A 226 13.14 -24.30 -7.42
CA PRO A 226 13.19 -22.96 -7.99
C PRO A 226 14.45 -22.21 -7.52
N VAL A 227 15.08 -21.48 -8.44
CA VAL A 227 16.19 -20.58 -8.09
C VAL A 227 15.62 -19.32 -7.45
N SER A 228 15.75 -19.23 -6.15
CA SER A 228 15.24 -18.12 -5.35
C SER A 228 16.22 -17.75 -4.23
N ALA A 229 16.07 -16.56 -3.70
CA ALA A 229 16.85 -16.06 -2.57
C ALA A 229 15.96 -15.23 -1.64
N GLU A 230 16.38 -15.13 -0.38
CA GLU A 230 15.72 -14.33 0.64
C GLU A 230 16.79 -13.55 1.42
N VAL A 231 16.63 -12.24 1.52
CA VAL A 231 17.58 -11.34 2.15
C VAL A 231 16.86 -10.48 3.20
N PRO A 232 16.97 -10.81 4.49
CA PRO A 232 16.52 -9.92 5.54
C PRO A 232 17.48 -8.73 5.68
N PHE A 233 16.97 -7.52 5.82
CA PHE A 233 17.77 -6.32 5.99
C PHE A 233 17.07 -5.25 6.83
N VAL A 234 17.87 -4.29 7.32
CA VAL A 234 17.39 -3.11 8.06
C VAL A 234 17.94 -1.87 7.35
N PRO A 235 17.10 -1.10 6.66
CA PRO A 235 17.55 0.12 5.99
C PRO A 235 18.06 1.14 7.00
N GLN A 236 19.14 1.84 6.65
CA GLN A 236 19.66 2.95 7.46
C GLN A 236 19.11 4.31 7.00
N GLU A 237 18.62 4.34 5.76
CA GLU A 237 18.07 5.52 5.08
C GLU A 237 16.74 5.15 4.43
N ILE A 238 15.90 6.16 4.16
CA ILE A 238 14.60 5.98 3.50
C ILE A 238 14.69 5.40 2.09
N SER A 239 15.87 5.51 1.45
CA SER A 239 16.16 4.98 0.14
C SER A 239 17.58 4.38 0.13
N GLY A 240 17.74 3.29 -0.61
CA GLY A 240 19.03 2.58 -0.69
C GLY A 240 18.95 1.40 -1.65
N SER A 241 19.86 0.44 -1.49
CA SER A 241 19.86 -0.78 -2.29
C SER A 241 20.30 -1.99 -1.47
N VAL A 242 19.88 -3.19 -1.94
CA VAL A 242 20.23 -4.50 -1.40
C VAL A 242 20.55 -5.42 -2.57
N ASP A 243 21.65 -6.16 -2.47
CA ASP A 243 21.99 -7.19 -3.47
C ASP A 243 21.35 -8.53 -3.13
N VAL A 244 20.72 -9.14 -4.12
CA VAL A 244 20.17 -10.49 -4.07
C VAL A 244 21.00 -11.37 -4.98
N GLU A 245 21.54 -12.49 -4.46
CA GLU A 245 22.39 -13.41 -5.21
C GLU A 245 21.65 -14.70 -5.52
N TYR A 246 21.61 -15.06 -6.81
CA TYR A 246 20.99 -16.30 -7.31
C TYR A 246 22.07 -17.22 -7.86
N GLY A 247 22.38 -18.30 -7.13
CA GLY A 247 23.32 -19.32 -7.56
C GLY A 247 22.62 -20.51 -8.22
N PHE A 248 23.08 -20.93 -9.42
CA PHE A 248 22.53 -22.10 -10.10
C PHE A 248 23.56 -22.76 -11.02
N HIS A 249 23.25 -23.98 -11.48
CA HIS A 249 24.03 -24.65 -12.53
C HIS A 249 23.41 -24.37 -13.89
N ALA A 250 24.15 -23.70 -14.77
CA ALA A 250 23.70 -23.52 -16.14
C ALA A 250 23.64 -24.90 -16.84
N SER A 251 22.55 -25.20 -17.52
CA SER A 251 22.45 -26.36 -18.38
C SER A 251 22.74 -25.92 -19.81
N ALA A 252 23.69 -26.57 -20.49
CA ALA A 252 24.14 -26.24 -21.83
C ALA A 252 23.05 -26.40 -22.94
N GLN A 253 21.79 -26.32 -22.59
CA GLN A 253 20.67 -26.50 -23.49
C GLN A 253 19.95 -25.19 -23.74
N SER A 254 20.26 -24.54 -24.83
CA SER A 254 19.58 -23.39 -25.40
C SER A 254 19.85 -22.02 -24.75
N SER A 255 19.73 -20.99 -25.56
CA SER A 255 19.70 -19.59 -25.17
C SER A 255 18.61 -19.36 -24.12
N GLN A 256 18.99 -19.14 -22.87
CA GLN A 256 18.06 -18.81 -21.80
C GLN A 256 18.03 -17.28 -21.60
N VAL A 257 16.83 -16.75 -21.43
CA VAL A 257 16.61 -15.36 -21.01
C VAL A 257 15.95 -15.43 -19.65
N LEU A 258 16.66 -14.94 -18.63
CA LEU A 258 16.20 -14.99 -17.25
C LEU A 258 15.88 -13.56 -16.77
N VAL A 259 14.83 -13.43 -16.00
CA VAL A 259 14.38 -12.15 -15.43
C VAL A 259 14.28 -12.31 -13.92
N ALA A 260 14.92 -11.43 -13.17
CA ALA A 260 14.79 -11.41 -11.72
C ALA A 260 13.45 -10.77 -11.33
N PHE A 261 12.71 -11.39 -10.41
CA PHE A 261 11.49 -10.88 -9.81
C PHE A 261 11.68 -10.73 -8.32
N GLU A 262 11.23 -9.63 -7.74
CA GLU A 262 11.38 -9.33 -6.33
C GLU A 262 10.03 -8.99 -5.69
N THR A 263 9.89 -9.44 -4.45
CA THR A 263 8.85 -8.98 -3.51
C THR A 263 9.51 -8.51 -2.23
N LEU A 264 9.02 -7.41 -1.67
CA LEU A 264 9.46 -6.88 -0.39
C LEU A 264 8.37 -7.09 0.64
N GLU A 265 8.74 -7.69 1.76
CA GLU A 265 7.84 -7.94 2.89
C GLU A 265 8.23 -7.12 4.12
N HIS A 266 7.21 -6.67 4.85
CA HIS A 266 7.31 -6.06 6.17
C HIS A 266 6.26 -6.70 7.09
N ASP A 267 6.66 -7.17 8.27
CA ASP A 267 5.79 -7.87 9.24
C ASP A 267 4.97 -9.03 8.66
N GLY A 268 5.48 -9.65 7.59
CA GLY A 268 4.85 -10.78 6.90
C GLY A 268 3.88 -10.40 5.79
N ASN A 269 3.62 -9.11 5.57
CA ASN A 269 2.82 -8.58 4.47
C ASN A 269 3.72 -8.17 3.32
N VAL A 270 3.27 -8.39 2.08
CA VAL A 270 3.95 -7.88 0.87
C VAL A 270 3.60 -6.40 0.73
N ILE A 271 4.62 -5.54 0.73
CA ILE A 271 4.47 -4.09 0.66
C ILE A 271 4.93 -3.47 -0.66
N ALA A 272 5.67 -4.22 -1.47
CA ALA A 272 6.06 -3.83 -2.82
C ALA A 272 6.45 -5.06 -3.65
N GLU A 273 6.28 -4.95 -4.96
CA GLU A 273 6.63 -5.99 -5.94
C GLU A 273 7.29 -5.33 -7.16
N HIS A 274 8.29 -6.00 -7.74
CA HIS A 274 8.89 -5.68 -9.02
C HIS A 274 8.99 -6.96 -9.85
N ALA A 275 7.99 -7.21 -10.70
CA ALA A 275 7.76 -8.48 -11.40
C ALA A 275 7.29 -8.21 -12.84
N ASP A 276 8.20 -7.73 -13.69
CA ASP A 276 7.94 -7.47 -15.11
C ASP A 276 8.87 -8.32 -15.99
N LEU A 277 8.30 -9.30 -16.70
CA LEU A 277 9.05 -10.17 -17.63
C LEU A 277 9.69 -9.41 -18.79
N GLU A 278 9.26 -8.20 -19.08
CA GLU A 278 9.78 -7.36 -20.16
C GLU A 278 10.81 -6.35 -19.68
N ASP A 279 11.08 -6.27 -18.39
CA ASP A 279 12.07 -5.33 -17.85
C ASP A 279 13.49 -5.75 -18.24
N VAL A 280 14.11 -4.91 -19.09
CA VAL A 280 15.47 -5.12 -19.59
C VAL A 280 16.52 -5.00 -18.47
N ALA A 281 16.25 -4.17 -17.44
CA ALA A 281 17.16 -4.00 -16.32
C ALA A 281 17.23 -5.26 -15.44
N GLN A 282 16.12 -6.00 -15.32
CA GLN A 282 16.02 -7.27 -14.60
C GLN A 282 16.46 -8.49 -15.43
N THR A 283 16.78 -8.30 -16.72
CA THR A 283 17.03 -9.41 -17.66
C THR A 283 18.51 -9.71 -17.79
N VAL A 284 18.86 -11.00 -17.72
CA VAL A 284 20.16 -11.56 -18.09
C VAL A 284 19.98 -12.68 -19.12
N THR A 285 20.97 -12.91 -19.99
CA THR A 285 20.89 -13.90 -21.06
C THR A 285 22.05 -14.87 -21.00
N SER A 286 21.83 -16.14 -21.37
CA SER A 286 22.94 -17.06 -21.55
C SER A 286 23.64 -16.81 -22.91
N GLY A 287 24.96 -16.85 -22.89
CA GLY A 287 25.80 -16.74 -24.07
C GLY A 287 26.95 -17.72 -24.02
N GLU A 288 27.62 -17.92 -25.17
CA GLU A 288 28.97 -18.49 -25.16
C GLU A 288 29.93 -17.36 -24.90
N VAL A 289 30.56 -17.36 -23.73
CA VAL A 289 31.66 -16.44 -23.43
C VAL A 289 32.88 -16.97 -24.18
N ASP A 290 33.39 -16.17 -25.13
CA ASP A 290 34.64 -16.48 -25.81
C ASP A 290 35.78 -16.51 -24.77
N PRO A 291 36.41 -17.65 -24.49
CA PRO A 291 37.46 -17.77 -23.49
C PRO A 291 38.69 -16.88 -23.79
N ASP A 292 38.84 -16.39 -25.03
CA ASP A 292 39.89 -15.44 -25.42
C ASP A 292 39.53 -13.96 -25.03
N ALA A 293 38.29 -13.61 -24.78
CA ALA A 293 37.88 -12.29 -24.31
C ALA A 293 38.31 -12.03 -22.86
N LEU A 294 38.53 -13.07 -22.05
CA LEU A 294 39.03 -12.99 -20.67
C LEU A 294 40.56 -12.78 -20.60
N SER A 295 41.25 -12.93 -21.71
CA SER A 295 42.70 -12.71 -21.81
C SER A 295 43.03 -11.40 -22.56
N GLY A 296 42.53 -10.28 -22.12
CA GLY A 296 42.85 -8.89 -22.51
C GLY A 296 43.63 -8.70 -23.82
N GLY A 297 42.96 -8.46 -24.95
CA GLY A 297 43.66 -8.13 -26.18
C GLY A 297 42.74 -7.82 -27.37
N GLN A 298 42.58 -6.54 -27.62
CA GLN A 298 42.46 -5.90 -28.94
C GLN A 298 41.23 -6.22 -29.83
N ALA A 299 40.38 -5.22 -29.98
CA ALA A 299 39.27 -5.12 -30.91
C ALA A 299 39.69 -5.31 -32.38
N THR A 300 38.99 -6.14 -33.12
CA THR A 300 38.86 -6.04 -34.59
C THR A 300 37.38 -6.03 -34.98
N SER A 301 37.04 -4.98 -35.71
CA SER A 301 35.72 -4.71 -36.30
C SER A 301 35.44 -5.68 -37.47
N GLY A 302 34.16 -6.08 -37.62
CA GLY A 302 33.68 -6.53 -38.93
C GLY A 302 32.39 -7.34 -38.97
N GLY A 303 31.34 -6.74 -39.51
CA GLY A 303 30.39 -7.49 -40.32
C GLY A 303 28.94 -7.58 -39.86
N SER A 304 28.16 -6.62 -40.24
CA SER A 304 26.70 -6.60 -40.28
C SER A 304 26.07 -7.74 -41.09
N SER A 305 25.08 -8.42 -40.52
CA SER A 305 24.03 -9.06 -41.34
C SER A 305 22.71 -9.00 -40.57
N GLY A 306 21.80 -8.15 -41.06
CA GLY A 306 20.47 -7.97 -40.50
C GLY A 306 19.56 -9.16 -40.71
N LYS A 307 18.76 -9.45 -39.70
CA LYS A 307 17.55 -10.26 -39.86
C LYS A 307 16.45 -9.56 -39.04
N GLU A 308 15.37 -9.20 -39.75
CA GLU A 308 14.20 -8.55 -39.16
C GLU A 308 13.48 -9.48 -38.18
N PRO A 309 12.87 -8.94 -37.11
CA PRO A 309 12.09 -9.72 -36.16
C PRO A 309 10.71 -10.04 -36.73
N SER A 310 10.34 -11.32 -36.77
CA SER A 310 8.98 -11.76 -37.06
C SER A 310 8.07 -11.48 -35.85
N VAL A 311 7.04 -10.70 -36.07
CA VAL A 311 5.94 -10.42 -35.12
C VAL A 311 5.14 -11.72 -34.92
N LEU A 312 5.17 -12.25 -33.69
CA LEU A 312 4.24 -13.28 -33.24
C LEU A 312 3.17 -12.58 -32.37
N THR A 313 2.02 -12.36 -32.99
CA THR A 313 0.79 -11.94 -32.29
C THR A 313 0.04 -13.19 -31.86
N GLY A 314 -0.31 -13.30 -30.60
CA GLY A 314 -1.32 -14.25 -30.11
C GLY A 314 -0.91 -15.06 -28.90
N ASP A 315 -1.75 -15.02 -27.88
CA ASP A 315 -1.80 -15.87 -26.69
C ASP A 315 -0.99 -15.49 -25.43
N PHE A 316 -0.42 -14.29 -25.36
CA PHE A 316 0.30 -13.86 -24.16
C PHE A 316 -0.65 -13.60 -22.97
N TRP A 317 -1.78 -12.96 -23.20
CA TRP A 317 -2.71 -12.55 -22.14
C TRP A 317 -3.45 -13.70 -21.44
N THR A 318 -3.62 -14.84 -22.12
CA THR A 318 -4.27 -16.03 -21.54
C THR A 318 -3.38 -16.77 -20.53
N ARG A 319 -2.06 -16.61 -20.60
CA ARG A 319 -1.12 -17.29 -19.70
C ARG A 319 -0.79 -16.46 -18.45
N VAL A 320 -0.75 -15.14 -18.58
CA VAL A 320 -0.63 -14.21 -17.43
C VAL A 320 -1.86 -14.33 -16.53
N LEU A 321 -3.06 -14.49 -17.12
CA LEU A 321 -4.31 -14.75 -16.39
C LEU A 321 -4.29 -16.10 -15.64
N LEU A 322 -3.53 -17.11 -16.11
CA LEU A 322 -3.45 -18.41 -15.45
C LEU A 322 -2.49 -18.42 -14.25
N MET A 323 -1.46 -17.59 -14.23
CA MET A 323 -0.53 -17.48 -13.09
C MET A 323 -1.09 -16.62 -11.96
N SER A 324 -1.76 -15.52 -12.28
CA SER A 324 -2.56 -14.78 -11.30
C SER A 324 -3.71 -15.66 -10.75
N LEU A 325 -4.23 -16.60 -11.55
CA LEU A 325 -5.26 -17.56 -11.10
C LEU A 325 -4.71 -18.59 -10.11
N VAL A 326 -3.44 -18.99 -10.18
CA VAL A 326 -2.85 -19.96 -9.24
C VAL A 326 -2.55 -19.30 -7.88
N THR A 327 -2.10 -18.05 -7.87
CA THR A 327 -1.96 -17.27 -6.62
C THR A 327 -3.34 -16.89 -6.04
N ILE A 328 -4.31 -16.53 -6.88
CA ILE A 328 -5.69 -16.26 -6.46
C ILE A 328 -6.38 -17.55 -5.99
N LEU A 329 -6.17 -18.70 -6.62
CA LEU A 329 -6.71 -19.98 -6.16
C LEU A 329 -6.07 -20.45 -4.85
N GLY A 330 -4.80 -20.16 -4.60
CA GLY A 330 -4.15 -20.36 -3.31
C GLY A 330 -4.74 -19.47 -2.23
N ALA A 331 -4.92 -18.18 -2.50
CA ALA A 331 -5.55 -17.23 -1.60
C ALA A 331 -7.04 -17.54 -1.40
N CYS A 332 -7.80 -17.89 -2.46
CA CYS A 332 -9.20 -18.32 -2.34
C CYS A 332 -9.35 -19.62 -1.54
N ALA A 333 -8.42 -20.56 -1.65
CA ALA A 333 -8.44 -21.78 -0.82
C ALA A 333 -8.17 -21.46 0.66
N CYS A 334 -7.28 -20.52 0.96
CA CYS A 334 -7.04 -20.06 2.33
C CYS A 334 -8.23 -19.26 2.89
N ILE A 335 -8.84 -18.41 2.09
CA ILE A 335 -10.05 -17.66 2.48
C ILE A 335 -11.25 -18.62 2.67
N ALA A 336 -11.47 -19.59 1.77
CA ALA A 336 -12.50 -20.59 1.91
C ALA A 336 -12.28 -21.48 3.14
N TYR A 337 -11.04 -21.82 3.46
CA TYR A 337 -10.70 -22.57 4.67
C TYR A 337 -10.92 -21.72 5.94
N ALA A 338 -10.53 -20.46 5.93
CA ALA A 338 -10.73 -19.54 7.05
C ALA A 338 -12.24 -19.26 7.29
N THR A 339 -13.03 -19.02 6.24
CA THR A 339 -14.48 -18.81 6.34
C THR A 339 -15.21 -20.08 6.76
N HIS A 340 -14.78 -21.26 6.29
CA HIS A 340 -15.36 -22.54 6.73
C HIS A 340 -15.04 -22.83 8.20
N ARG A 341 -13.85 -22.50 8.67
CA ARG A 341 -13.45 -22.62 10.08
C ARG A 341 -14.25 -21.63 10.95
N HIS A 342 -14.43 -20.41 10.49
CA HIS A 342 -15.21 -19.39 11.22
C HIS A 342 -16.69 -19.77 11.32
N ARG A 343 -17.32 -20.32 10.25
CA ARG A 343 -18.68 -20.85 10.28
C ARG A 343 -18.84 -22.00 11.30
N ARG A 344 -17.90 -22.94 11.33
CA ARG A 344 -17.95 -24.03 12.33
C ARG A 344 -17.85 -23.54 13.77
N THR A 345 -17.07 -22.47 14.01
CA THR A 345 -16.94 -21.85 15.33
C THR A 345 -18.26 -21.17 15.73
N LEU A 346 -18.91 -20.46 14.81
CA LEU A 346 -20.22 -19.83 15.05
C LEU A 346 -21.33 -20.86 15.27
N GLU A 347 -21.36 -21.96 14.51
CA GLU A 347 -22.31 -23.05 14.70
C GLU A 347 -22.11 -23.77 16.04
N SER A 348 -20.86 -23.90 16.53
CA SER A 348 -20.57 -24.48 17.86
C SER A 348 -20.99 -23.57 19.01
N ILE A 349 -20.94 -22.26 18.83
CA ILE A 349 -21.37 -21.27 19.82
C ILE A 349 -22.91 -21.19 19.85
N ALA A 350 -23.57 -21.25 18.69
CA ALA A 350 -25.04 -21.24 18.60
C ALA A 350 -25.71 -22.49 19.18
N HIS A 351 -24.97 -23.60 19.34
CA HIS A 351 -25.48 -24.84 19.97
C HIS A 351 -25.25 -24.92 21.48
N SER A 352 -24.50 -23.95 22.07
CA SER A 352 -24.22 -23.93 23.51
C SER A 352 -25.18 -23.09 24.34
N ASP A 353 -26.06 -22.30 23.70
CA ASP A 353 -26.98 -21.37 24.38
C ASP A 353 -28.44 -21.77 24.26
N ASP A 354 -28.80 -23.05 24.42
CA ASP A 354 -30.17 -23.47 24.64
C ASP A 354 -30.38 -23.77 26.14
N PRO A 355 -31.04 -22.85 26.90
CA PRO A 355 -31.25 -23.02 28.34
C PRO A 355 -32.40 -23.97 28.68
N PHE A 356 -33.01 -24.73 27.72
CA PHE A 356 -34.14 -25.64 27.93
C PHE A 356 -33.90 -27.06 27.37
N ARG A 357 -32.70 -27.61 27.66
CA ARG A 357 -32.55 -29.08 27.63
C ARG A 357 -31.80 -29.58 28.85
#